data_5b6981b5bb325fc1d8cae258d7aff3db
#
_entry.id   5b6981b5bb325fc1d8cae258d7aff3db
#
_cell.length_a   1.000
_cell.length_b   1.000
_cell.length_c   1.000
_cell.angle_alpha   90.00
_cell.angle_beta   90.00
_cell.angle_gamma   90.00
#
_symmetry.space_group_name_H-M   'P 1'
#
loop_
_entity.id
_entity.type
_entity.pdbx_description
1 polymer ?
#
loop_
_entity_poly.entity_id
_entity_poly.type
_entity_poly.pdbx_seq_one_letter_code
_entity_poly.pdbx_strand_id
1 'polypeptide(L)'
;DRSARQPVLTVQGEQVLGYVQAILAASTRLDELAVSLTAQTEARLTFVLSDTLNPDVLEEMMKQFDAHFPHTEFECLIGEEEDVIDLLQKERAQIGLTEARDSYPTDIGVTRLPMQTRMAIYVATTHPLAGQHDVQHDELHGWRELRLSTYLEREAEIARGPVWSAPNYLL
;
A
#
# COMPACT_ATOMS: atom_id res chain seq x y z
N ASP A 1 -1.49 16.58 44.57
CA ASP A 1 -1.95 16.16 45.87
C ASP A 1 -0.75 15.71 46.72
N ARG A 2 -0.61 16.24 47.94
CA ARG A 2 0.50 15.95 48.86
C ARG A 2 0.04 15.03 50.01
N SER A 3 -1.15 14.47 49.91
CA SER A 3 -1.71 13.61 50.98
C SER A 3 -1.18 12.18 50.98
N ALA A 4 -0.54 11.75 49.87
CA ALA A 4 0.04 10.43 49.75
C ALA A 4 1.56 10.44 49.98
N ARG A 5 2.10 9.29 50.41
CA ARG A 5 3.55 9.09 50.63
C ARG A 5 4.39 9.31 49.35
N GLN A 6 3.77 9.19 48.21
CA GLN A 6 4.31 9.59 46.87
C GLN A 6 3.35 10.59 46.23
N PRO A 7 3.85 11.64 45.57
CA PRO A 7 3.03 12.61 44.86
C PRO A 7 2.25 11.91 43.76
N VAL A 8 0.92 12.11 43.75
CA VAL A 8 0.03 11.59 42.70
C VAL A 8 -0.62 12.77 41.99
N LEU A 9 -0.79 12.68 40.71
CA LEU A 9 -1.46 13.73 39.93
C LEU A 9 -2.94 13.82 40.35
N THR A 10 -3.45 15.04 40.38
CA THR A 10 -4.90 15.28 40.47
C THR A 10 -5.51 15.09 39.09
N VAL A 11 -6.84 14.97 38.99
CA VAL A 11 -7.56 14.89 37.72
C VAL A 11 -7.20 16.07 36.79
N GLN A 12 -7.12 17.28 37.37
CA GLN A 12 -6.68 18.46 36.63
C GLN A 12 -5.20 18.38 36.24
N GLY A 13 -4.35 17.77 37.09
CA GLY A 13 -2.96 17.52 36.80
C GLY A 13 -2.75 16.56 35.63
N GLU A 14 -3.56 15.52 35.52
CA GLU A 14 -3.55 14.60 34.38
C GLU A 14 -3.95 15.28 33.06
N GLN A 15 -4.98 16.13 33.11
CA GLN A 15 -5.37 16.92 31.94
C GLN A 15 -4.26 17.86 31.47
N VAL A 16 -3.64 18.59 32.40
CA VAL A 16 -2.51 19.47 32.09
C VAL A 16 -1.32 18.66 31.53
N LEU A 17 -1.04 17.50 32.11
CA LEU A 17 0.03 16.61 31.61
C LEU A 17 -0.21 16.21 30.16
N GLY A 18 -1.45 15.86 29.78
CA GLY A 18 -1.80 15.53 28.40
C GLY A 18 -1.49 16.68 27.42
N TYR A 19 -1.83 17.91 27.78
CA TYR A 19 -1.51 19.08 26.95
C TYR A 19 0.00 19.35 26.88
N VAL A 20 0.71 19.21 27.99
CA VAL A 20 2.17 19.38 28.02
C VAL A 20 2.85 18.32 27.13
N GLN A 21 2.43 17.09 27.18
CA GLN A 21 2.94 16.03 26.32
C GLN A 21 2.67 16.32 24.83
N ALA A 22 1.50 16.83 24.49
CA ALA A 22 1.18 17.22 23.12
C ALA A 22 2.08 18.37 22.62
N ILE A 23 2.34 19.37 23.47
CA ILE A 23 3.25 20.49 23.13
C ILE A 23 4.69 19.99 22.95
N LEU A 24 5.18 19.13 23.84
CA LEU A 24 6.51 18.55 23.72
C LEU A 24 6.66 17.73 22.44
N ALA A 25 5.66 16.90 22.11
CA ALA A 25 5.65 16.15 20.87
C ALA A 25 5.64 17.06 19.62
N ALA A 26 4.89 18.17 19.66
CA ALA A 26 4.91 19.16 18.59
C ALA A 26 6.25 19.87 18.46
N SER A 27 6.91 20.20 19.58
CA SER A 27 8.27 20.79 19.59
C SER A 27 9.30 19.83 19.00
N THR A 28 9.27 18.57 19.40
CA THR A 28 10.16 17.55 18.85
C THR A 28 9.99 17.42 17.33
N ARG A 29 8.75 17.37 16.83
CA ARG A 29 8.50 17.34 15.38
C ARG A 29 9.02 18.57 14.64
N LEU A 30 8.96 19.74 15.26
CA LEU A 30 9.51 20.97 14.68
C LEU A 30 11.02 20.91 14.58
N ASP A 31 11.70 20.42 15.63
CA ASP A 31 13.15 20.23 15.61
C ASP A 31 13.58 19.21 14.56
N GLU A 32 12.86 18.10 14.45
CA GLU A 32 13.05 17.06 13.43
C GLU A 32 12.88 17.61 12.01
N LEU A 33 11.84 18.42 11.78
CA LEU A 33 11.62 19.10 10.52
C LEU A 33 12.78 20.06 10.19
N ALA A 34 13.26 20.82 11.17
CA ALA A 34 14.40 21.72 10.97
C ALA A 34 15.67 20.96 10.57
N VAL A 35 15.92 19.80 11.18
CA VAL A 35 17.02 18.90 10.81
C VAL A 35 16.84 18.35 9.40
N SER A 36 15.64 17.89 9.03
CA SER A 36 15.36 17.36 7.68
C SER A 36 15.56 18.42 6.60
N LEU A 37 15.13 19.64 6.84
CA LEU A 37 15.32 20.77 5.92
C LEU A 37 16.79 21.12 5.71
N THR A 38 17.61 20.99 6.75
CA THR A 38 19.06 21.23 6.64
C THR A 38 19.81 20.06 6.02
N ALA A 39 19.33 18.83 6.19
CA ALA A 39 19.90 17.61 5.62
C ALA A 39 19.48 17.35 4.16
N GLN A 40 18.64 18.20 3.56
CA GLN A 40 18.00 17.99 2.26
C GLN A 40 17.19 16.67 2.19
N THR A 41 16.72 16.18 3.32
CA THR A 41 15.87 14.99 3.38
C THR A 41 14.42 15.43 3.22
N GLU A 42 13.67 14.74 2.40
CA GLU A 42 12.25 15.03 2.20
C GLU A 42 11.47 14.83 3.51
N ALA A 43 10.64 15.80 3.88
CA ALA A 43 9.82 15.73 5.09
C ALA A 43 8.70 14.70 4.97
N ARG A 44 8.29 14.41 3.74
CA ARG A 44 7.23 13.42 3.43
C ARG A 44 7.55 12.71 2.13
N LEU A 45 7.31 11.40 2.13
CA LEU A 45 7.42 10.55 0.95
C LEU A 45 6.13 9.72 0.79
N THR A 46 5.51 9.82 -0.38
CA THR A 46 4.32 9.04 -0.71
C THR A 46 4.69 7.94 -1.68
N PHE A 47 4.45 6.72 -1.27
CA PHE A 47 4.53 5.53 -2.13
C PHE A 47 3.14 5.16 -2.63
N VAL A 48 3.08 4.61 -3.84
CA VAL A 48 1.91 3.91 -4.32
C VAL A 48 2.31 2.50 -4.74
N LEU A 49 1.57 1.52 -4.28
CA LEU A 49 1.84 0.10 -4.50
C LEU A 49 0.68 -0.54 -5.25
N SER A 50 1.00 -1.41 -6.19
CA SER A 50 -0.01 -2.30 -6.77
C SER A 50 -0.55 -3.26 -5.72
N ASP A 51 -1.86 -3.49 -5.72
CA ASP A 51 -2.56 -4.41 -4.82
C ASP A 51 -2.19 -5.88 -5.04
N THR A 52 -1.56 -6.20 -6.17
CA THR A 52 -1.04 -7.54 -6.48
C THR A 52 0.28 -7.85 -5.77
N LEU A 53 0.93 -6.86 -5.15
CA LEU A 53 2.18 -7.07 -4.43
C LEU A 53 1.95 -7.79 -3.10
N ASN A 54 2.88 -8.70 -2.78
CA ASN A 54 2.84 -9.40 -1.51
C ASN A 54 2.97 -8.40 -0.33
N PRO A 55 2.04 -8.40 0.64
CA PRO A 55 2.09 -7.55 1.83
C PRO A 55 3.40 -7.67 2.64
N ASP A 56 4.06 -8.82 2.63
CA ASP A 56 5.34 -9.02 3.31
C ASP A 56 6.44 -8.10 2.77
N VAL A 57 6.38 -7.77 1.48
CA VAL A 57 7.31 -6.82 0.85
C VAL A 57 7.12 -5.42 1.43
N LEU A 58 5.88 -5.00 1.62
CA LEU A 58 5.55 -3.72 2.22
C LEU A 58 6.07 -3.66 3.67
N GLU A 59 5.82 -4.71 4.45
CA GLU A 59 6.27 -4.75 5.86
C GLU A 59 7.79 -4.61 5.96
N GLU A 60 8.55 -5.34 5.16
CA GLU A 60 10.02 -5.27 5.18
C GLU A 60 10.52 -3.91 4.69
N MET A 61 9.90 -3.36 3.64
CA MET A 61 10.22 -2.03 3.13
C MET A 61 9.99 -0.95 4.20
N MET A 62 8.87 -1.01 4.93
CA MET A 62 8.55 -0.09 6.02
C MET A 62 9.56 -0.15 7.16
N LYS A 63 9.97 -1.37 7.56
CA LYS A 63 11.01 -1.54 8.59
C LYS A 63 12.34 -0.91 8.18
N GLN A 64 12.76 -1.13 6.94
CA GLN A 64 14.00 -0.55 6.42
C GLN A 64 13.90 0.96 6.29
N PHE A 65 12.78 1.47 5.84
CA PHE A 65 12.53 2.89 5.70
C PHE A 65 12.58 3.60 7.07
N ASP A 66 11.86 3.09 8.06
CA ASP A 66 11.80 3.66 9.41
C ASP A 66 13.19 3.69 10.09
N ALA A 67 13.97 2.63 9.87
CA ALA A 67 15.33 2.56 10.40
C ALA A 67 16.29 3.61 9.81
N HIS A 68 16.10 3.99 8.53
CA HIS A 68 17.01 4.92 7.84
C HIS A 68 16.50 6.37 7.81
N PHE A 69 15.17 6.55 7.86
CA PHE A 69 14.50 7.85 7.71
C PHE A 69 13.46 8.10 8.82
N PRO A 70 13.85 8.05 10.09
CA PRO A 70 12.91 8.09 11.23
C PRO A 70 12.13 9.41 11.34
N HIS A 71 12.52 10.45 10.59
CA HIS A 71 11.90 11.78 10.62
C HIS A 71 11.12 12.12 9.35
N THR A 72 11.07 11.23 8.38
CA THR A 72 10.29 11.41 7.15
C THR A 72 8.91 10.81 7.32
N GLU A 73 7.87 11.60 7.12
CA GLU A 73 6.50 11.07 7.06
C GLU A 73 6.35 10.13 5.86
N PHE A 74 5.90 8.91 6.11
CA PHE A 74 5.67 7.92 5.08
C PHE A 74 4.18 7.73 4.85
N GLU A 75 3.72 8.00 3.62
CA GLU A 75 2.37 7.69 3.17
C GLU A 75 2.42 6.54 2.17
N CYS A 76 1.60 5.52 2.38
CA CYS A 76 1.45 4.39 1.48
C CYS A 76 0.04 4.37 0.90
N LEU A 77 -0.06 4.47 -0.42
CA LEU A 77 -1.29 4.30 -1.17
C LEU A 77 -1.29 2.91 -1.82
N ILE A 78 -2.45 2.31 -1.93
CA ILE A 78 -2.63 1.03 -2.62
C ILE A 78 -3.64 1.26 -3.74
N GLY A 79 -3.28 0.80 -4.93
CA GLY A 79 -4.12 0.90 -6.12
C GLY A 79 -3.82 -0.23 -7.09
N GLU A 80 -4.52 -0.28 -8.20
CA GLU A 80 -4.17 -1.17 -9.28
C GLU A 80 -3.04 -0.60 -10.14
N GLU A 81 -2.53 -1.38 -11.07
CA GLU A 81 -1.40 -1.02 -11.92
C GLU A 81 -1.57 0.36 -12.62
N GLU A 82 -2.78 0.62 -13.15
CA GLU A 82 -3.08 1.89 -13.83
C GLU A 82 -3.14 3.07 -12.85
N ASP A 83 -3.66 2.84 -11.63
CA ASP A 83 -3.71 3.86 -10.59
C ASP A 83 -2.30 4.27 -10.15
N VAL A 84 -1.36 3.31 -10.08
CA VAL A 84 0.04 3.59 -9.76
C VAL A 84 0.63 4.60 -10.75
N ILE A 85 0.42 4.37 -12.03
CA ILE A 85 0.92 5.26 -13.09
C ILE A 85 0.25 6.64 -13.03
N ASP A 86 -1.06 6.66 -12.88
CA ASP A 86 -1.84 7.90 -12.82
C ASP A 86 -1.45 8.78 -11.61
N LEU A 87 -1.24 8.16 -10.44
CA LEU A 87 -0.83 8.86 -9.24
C LEU A 87 0.60 9.42 -9.32
N LEU A 88 1.50 8.72 -10.01
CA LEU A 88 2.84 9.23 -10.30
C LEU A 88 2.80 10.41 -11.28
N GLN A 89 2.04 10.32 -12.37
CA GLN A 89 1.91 11.41 -13.35
C GLN A 89 1.24 12.65 -12.78
N LYS A 90 0.32 12.47 -11.82
CA LYS A 90 -0.32 13.58 -11.08
C LYS A 90 0.53 14.11 -9.92
N GLU A 91 1.76 13.64 -9.78
CA GLU A 91 2.65 14.01 -8.68
C GLU A 91 2.04 13.78 -7.28
N ARG A 92 1.02 12.91 -7.18
CA ARG A 92 0.38 12.55 -5.91
C ARG A 92 1.23 11.54 -5.13
N ALA A 93 2.03 10.75 -5.83
CA ALA A 93 3.04 9.89 -5.28
C ALA A 93 4.39 10.14 -5.96
N GLN A 94 5.48 9.96 -5.22
CA GLN A 94 6.84 10.15 -5.72
C GLN A 94 7.43 8.82 -6.20
N ILE A 95 7.04 7.70 -5.60
CA ILE A 95 7.55 6.37 -5.94
C ILE A 95 6.36 5.42 -6.11
N GLY A 96 6.39 4.62 -7.17
CA GLY A 96 5.44 3.56 -7.44
C GLY A 96 6.11 2.20 -7.54
N LEU A 97 5.45 1.17 -7.03
CA LEU A 97 5.87 -0.21 -7.19
C LEU A 97 4.72 -1.01 -7.79
N THR A 98 4.94 -1.55 -8.97
CA THR A 98 3.92 -2.23 -9.76
C THR A 98 4.54 -3.34 -10.59
N GLU A 99 3.74 -4.12 -11.29
CA GLU A 99 4.18 -5.14 -12.24
C GLU A 99 4.95 -4.51 -13.40
N ALA A 100 5.80 -5.33 -14.02
CA ALA A 100 6.53 -4.88 -15.19
C ALA A 100 5.61 -4.78 -16.41
N ARG A 101 5.65 -3.64 -17.09
CA ARG A 101 4.92 -3.35 -18.34
C ARG A 101 5.86 -3.36 -19.54
N ASP A 102 5.30 -3.45 -20.73
CA ASP A 102 6.04 -3.34 -21.97
C ASP A 102 6.46 -1.90 -22.28
N SER A 103 5.68 -0.92 -21.82
CA SER A 103 5.94 0.49 -22.03
C SER A 103 5.49 1.34 -20.84
N TYR A 104 6.19 2.43 -20.63
CA TYR A 104 5.90 3.42 -19.59
C TYR A 104 5.83 4.82 -20.19
N PRO A 105 5.09 5.76 -19.56
CA PRO A 105 5.17 7.17 -19.91
C PRO A 105 6.61 7.69 -19.83
N THR A 106 6.97 8.59 -20.73
CA THR A 106 8.35 9.09 -20.86
C THR A 106 8.79 10.01 -19.72
N ASP A 107 7.86 10.48 -18.94
CA ASP A 107 8.02 11.33 -17.76
C ASP A 107 8.24 10.54 -16.46
N ILE A 108 8.17 9.22 -16.52
CA ILE A 108 8.39 8.32 -15.38
C ILE A 108 9.72 7.60 -15.51
N GLY A 109 10.59 7.75 -14.51
CA GLY A 109 11.82 6.95 -14.39
C GLY A 109 11.50 5.53 -13.92
N VAL A 110 12.03 4.51 -14.60
CA VAL A 110 11.71 3.11 -14.32
C VAL A 110 12.96 2.31 -13.98
N THR A 111 12.88 1.54 -12.89
CA THR A 111 13.90 0.55 -12.50
C THR A 111 13.25 -0.80 -12.30
N ARG A 112 13.76 -1.84 -12.94
CA ARG A 112 13.28 -3.21 -12.75
C ARG A 112 13.94 -3.83 -11.53
N LEU A 113 13.12 -4.36 -10.63
CA LEU A 113 13.58 -5.11 -9.46
C LEU A 113 13.57 -6.61 -9.76
N PRO A 114 14.49 -7.40 -9.17
CA PRO A 114 14.54 -8.86 -9.34
C PRO A 114 13.50 -9.55 -8.45
N MET A 115 12.26 -9.10 -8.54
CA MET A 115 11.11 -9.64 -7.79
C MET A 115 10.17 -10.34 -8.76
N GLN A 116 9.49 -11.37 -8.27
CA GLN A 116 8.47 -12.09 -9.03
C GLN A 116 7.24 -12.29 -8.16
N THR A 117 6.08 -11.91 -8.68
CA THR A 117 4.79 -12.23 -8.12
C THR A 117 4.20 -13.41 -8.87
N ARG A 118 3.73 -14.42 -8.16
CA ARG A 118 3.06 -15.57 -8.75
C ARG A 118 1.56 -15.38 -8.61
N MET A 119 0.87 -15.29 -9.72
CA MET A 119 -0.58 -15.32 -9.77
C MET A 119 -1.09 -16.76 -9.68
N ALA A 120 -2.17 -16.97 -8.93
CA ALA A 120 -2.81 -18.28 -8.79
C ALA A 120 -4.34 -18.11 -8.75
N ILE A 121 -5.03 -19.12 -9.22
CA ILE A 121 -6.48 -19.20 -9.15
C ILE A 121 -6.85 -19.88 -7.84
N TYR A 122 -7.74 -19.26 -7.09
CA TYR A 122 -8.22 -19.77 -5.81
C TYR A 122 -9.69 -20.15 -5.91
N VAL A 123 -10.06 -21.23 -5.22
CA VAL A 123 -11.43 -21.68 -5.07
C VAL A 123 -11.71 -22.01 -3.61
N ALA A 124 -12.98 -21.91 -3.20
CA ALA A 124 -13.39 -22.36 -1.87
C ALA A 124 -13.12 -23.86 -1.71
N THR A 125 -12.82 -24.32 -0.50
CA THR A 125 -12.56 -25.75 -0.21
C THR A 125 -13.74 -26.66 -0.55
N THR A 126 -14.95 -26.10 -0.64
CA THR A 126 -16.18 -26.80 -1.03
C THR A 126 -16.43 -26.79 -2.54
N HIS A 127 -15.59 -26.10 -3.33
CA HIS A 127 -15.75 -26.03 -4.77
C HIS A 127 -15.39 -27.36 -5.44
N PRO A 128 -16.09 -27.80 -6.49
CA PRO A 128 -15.79 -29.07 -7.18
C PRO A 128 -14.34 -29.20 -7.68
N LEU A 129 -13.67 -28.10 -7.99
CA LEU A 129 -12.28 -28.09 -8.43
C LEU A 129 -11.28 -28.15 -7.26
N ALA A 130 -11.70 -27.96 -6.01
CA ALA A 130 -10.79 -27.84 -4.86
C ALA A 130 -9.98 -29.11 -4.56
N GLY A 131 -10.47 -30.28 -4.97
CA GLY A 131 -9.77 -31.56 -4.81
C GLY A 131 -8.99 -32.01 -6.03
N GLN A 132 -8.97 -31.22 -7.08
CA GLN A 132 -8.28 -31.57 -8.32
C GLN A 132 -6.84 -31.05 -8.30
N HIS A 133 -5.92 -31.81 -8.90
CA HIS A 133 -4.53 -31.43 -9.12
C HIS A 133 -4.33 -31.17 -10.62
N ASP A 134 -3.46 -30.21 -10.93
CA ASP A 134 -3.10 -29.86 -12.31
C ASP A 134 -4.29 -29.47 -13.20
N VAL A 135 -5.22 -28.68 -12.65
CA VAL A 135 -6.39 -28.17 -13.37
C VAL A 135 -5.95 -27.43 -14.63
N GLN A 136 -6.41 -27.89 -15.78
CA GLN A 136 -6.10 -27.29 -17.06
C GLN A 136 -7.04 -26.12 -17.36
N HIS A 137 -6.58 -25.18 -18.20
CA HIS A 137 -7.35 -23.99 -18.55
C HIS A 137 -8.75 -24.33 -19.09
N ASP A 138 -8.86 -25.39 -19.88
CA ASP A 138 -10.14 -25.85 -20.47
C ASP A 138 -11.16 -26.30 -19.40
N GLU A 139 -10.70 -26.79 -18.26
CA GLU A 139 -11.56 -27.24 -17.17
C GLU A 139 -12.16 -26.07 -16.37
N LEU A 140 -11.64 -24.86 -16.57
CA LEU A 140 -12.20 -23.64 -16.00
C LEU A 140 -13.43 -23.14 -16.75
N HIS A 141 -13.62 -23.59 -17.99
CA HIS A 141 -14.80 -23.21 -18.78
C HIS A 141 -16.11 -23.64 -18.09
N GLY A 142 -17.06 -22.73 -18.06
CA GLY A 142 -18.36 -22.97 -17.42
C GLY A 142 -18.40 -22.65 -15.91
N TRP A 143 -17.27 -22.40 -15.28
CA TRP A 143 -17.23 -21.93 -13.91
C TRP A 143 -17.24 -20.40 -13.85
N ARG A 144 -17.81 -19.87 -12.77
CA ARG A 144 -17.88 -18.43 -12.53
C ARG A 144 -16.53 -17.91 -12.09
N GLU A 145 -16.02 -16.94 -12.78
CA GLU A 145 -14.82 -16.20 -12.40
C GLU A 145 -15.18 -14.99 -11.55
N LEU A 146 -14.44 -14.77 -10.46
CA LEU A 146 -14.43 -13.53 -9.71
C LEU A 146 -13.12 -12.83 -10.00
N ARG A 147 -13.20 -11.59 -10.46
CA ARG A 147 -12.05 -10.74 -10.76
C ARG A 147 -12.17 -9.44 -9.99
N LEU A 148 -11.04 -8.95 -9.49
CA LEU A 148 -10.95 -7.58 -9.05
C LEU A 148 -10.86 -6.68 -10.27
N SER A 149 -11.55 -5.57 -10.25
CA SER A 149 -11.52 -4.59 -11.32
C SER A 149 -11.63 -3.19 -10.73
N THR A 150 -10.84 -2.25 -11.26
CA THR A 150 -11.01 -0.84 -10.93
C THR A 150 -12.06 -0.17 -11.80
N TYR A 151 -12.41 1.02 -11.35
CA TYR A 151 -13.32 1.91 -12.08
C TYR A 151 -12.79 2.30 -13.47
N LEU A 152 -11.46 2.41 -13.63
CA LEU A 152 -10.80 2.84 -14.86
C LEU A 152 -10.67 1.71 -15.89
N GLU A 153 -10.52 0.48 -15.45
CA GLU A 153 -10.35 -0.68 -16.32
C GLU A 153 -11.67 -1.23 -16.92
N ARG A 154 -12.81 -0.88 -16.35
CA ARG A 154 -14.10 -1.44 -16.74
C ARG A 154 -14.37 -1.37 -18.24
N GLU A 155 -14.02 -0.28 -18.91
CA GLU A 155 -14.20 -0.13 -20.36
C GLU A 155 -13.20 -0.99 -21.15
N ALA A 156 -11.96 -1.07 -20.68
CA ALA A 156 -10.93 -1.89 -21.30
C ALA A 156 -11.15 -3.39 -21.11
N GLU A 157 -11.66 -3.81 -19.95
CA GLU A 157 -12.02 -5.21 -19.68
C GLU A 157 -13.22 -5.68 -20.50
N ILE A 158 -14.23 -4.84 -20.64
CA ILE A 158 -15.39 -5.13 -21.51
C ILE A 158 -14.91 -5.36 -22.95
N ALA A 159 -13.90 -4.63 -23.39
CA ALA A 159 -13.31 -4.77 -24.72
C ALA A 159 -12.42 -6.03 -24.86
N ARG A 160 -11.76 -6.48 -23.80
CA ARG A 160 -10.92 -7.70 -23.80
C ARG A 160 -11.71 -8.99 -23.68
N GLY A 161 -12.94 -8.93 -23.16
CA GLY A 161 -13.75 -10.11 -22.88
C GLY A 161 -13.22 -10.94 -21.68
N PRO A 162 -13.90 -12.06 -21.36
CA PRO A 162 -13.48 -12.93 -20.27
C PRO A 162 -12.18 -13.67 -20.61
N VAL A 163 -11.35 -13.93 -19.59
CA VAL A 163 -10.12 -14.72 -19.71
C VAL A 163 -10.41 -16.15 -20.16
N TRP A 164 -11.55 -16.69 -19.73
CA TRP A 164 -12.17 -17.90 -20.28
C TRP A 164 -13.66 -17.63 -20.45
N SER A 165 -14.36 -18.40 -21.26
CA SER A 165 -15.76 -18.19 -21.64
C SER A 165 -16.77 -18.39 -20.49
N ALA A 166 -16.46 -17.91 -19.31
CA ALA A 166 -17.32 -17.97 -18.13
C ALA A 166 -18.04 -16.62 -17.89
N PRO A 167 -19.21 -16.62 -17.27
CA PRO A 167 -19.84 -15.38 -16.83
C PRO A 167 -19.00 -14.72 -15.73
N ASN A 168 -18.54 -13.51 -15.96
CA ASN A 168 -17.74 -12.75 -15.01
C ASN A 168 -18.63 -11.95 -14.06
N TYR A 169 -18.17 -11.82 -12.83
CA TYR A 169 -18.68 -10.85 -11.87
C TYR A 169 -17.54 -9.89 -11.55
N LEU A 170 -17.77 -8.62 -11.84
CA LEU A 170 -16.89 -7.54 -11.38
C LEU A 170 -17.34 -7.13 -9.98
N LEU A 171 -16.38 -7.04 -9.05
CA LEU A 171 -16.60 -6.60 -7.67
C LEU A 171 -16.27 -5.11 -7.55
#